data_d360f871eae71de9cd37d9db60a40509
#
_entry.id   d360f871eae71de9cd37d9db60a40509
#
_cell.length_a   1.000
_cell.length_b   1.000
_cell.length_c   1.000
_cell.angle_alpha   90.00
_cell.angle_beta   90.00
_cell.angle_gamma   90.00
#
_symmetry.space_group_name_H-M   'P 1'
#
loop_
_entity.id
_entity.type
_entity.pdbx_description
1 polymer ?
#
loop_
_entity_poly.entity_id
_entity_poly.type
_entity_poly.pdbx_seq_one_letter_code
_entity_poly.pdbx_strand_id
1 'polypeptide(L)'
;MIDAPGPWGTGPFTLTEGYSAIYNYSLSFISKEPFAATWLQPREERTDQVVLTANPKHWNTARGPRLERVVYVNDISEPDALEAVCDREGEIDIVAEVSATDARRVQDSRHAKLVAIDSMRVLIAVINRGPEAAPLDDVRVRRALNLAVDRKRFVAEVLQGYGTPLAGLTPPWAKGYPEGLTPYPYDPDQARTLLNEAGWPSGRPLRLTAPPPLAQVAGWLADRYREALGIEVQLLLLPQQDLPAAERRLVEKKLPLPWDILLQAWFDLTADVPPAVMHREFFHTVGGPPVPAFADMFAEYIVQVDDSELEKIGARLDRLAYDDALAVFIASPQALYAVNEHVSFVAHRATFELAETEVSEQHWSRR
;
A
#
# COMPACT_ATOMS: atom_id res chain seq x y z
N MET A 1 25.04 -2.92 -4.03
CA MET A 1 24.38 -1.99 -3.11
C MET A 1 25.09 -0.65 -3.22
N ILE A 2 24.35 0.43 -3.37
CA ILE A 2 24.92 1.77 -3.56
C ILE A 2 24.65 2.53 -2.26
N ASP A 3 25.54 2.39 -1.32
CA ASP A 3 25.46 2.94 0.02
C ASP A 3 26.62 3.88 0.35
N ALA A 4 27.34 4.30 -0.68
CA ALA A 4 28.47 5.22 -0.58
C ALA A 4 28.29 6.39 -1.59
N PRO A 5 28.80 7.59 -1.26
CA PRO A 5 28.81 8.71 -2.17
C PRO A 5 29.43 8.37 -3.53
N GLY A 6 28.79 8.85 -4.59
CA GLY A 6 29.30 8.64 -5.95
C GLY A 6 28.25 8.78 -7.03
N PRO A 7 28.68 8.85 -8.29
CA PRO A 7 27.81 8.98 -9.46
C PRO A 7 27.28 7.62 -9.92
N TRP A 8 26.60 6.89 -9.05
CA TRP A 8 26.23 5.50 -9.26
C TRP A 8 24.98 5.30 -10.14
N GLY A 9 24.37 6.33 -10.61
CA GLY A 9 23.16 6.24 -11.42
C GLY A 9 23.07 7.32 -12.47
N THR A 10 22.02 7.24 -13.27
CA THR A 10 21.69 8.24 -14.30
C THR A 10 20.64 9.24 -13.85
N GLY A 11 20.29 9.20 -12.55
CA GLY A 11 19.25 10.03 -11.94
C GLY A 11 19.58 11.52 -11.91
N PRO A 12 18.59 12.35 -11.55
CA PRO A 12 18.73 13.81 -11.49
C PRO A 12 19.64 14.30 -10.36
N PHE A 13 19.90 13.46 -9.36
CA PHE A 13 20.75 13.79 -8.22
C PHE A 13 21.84 12.76 -8.03
N THR A 14 22.93 13.20 -7.40
CA THR A 14 24.07 12.38 -6.99
C THR A 14 24.17 12.38 -5.48
N LEU A 15 24.35 11.23 -4.86
CA LEU A 15 24.62 11.11 -3.42
C LEU A 15 26.01 11.67 -3.12
N THR A 16 26.08 12.69 -2.25
CA THR A 16 27.33 13.35 -1.87
C THR A 16 27.76 13.15 -0.44
N GLU A 17 26.78 13.00 0.46
CA GLU A 17 27.06 12.78 1.89
C GLU A 17 26.05 11.79 2.47
N GLY A 18 26.51 11.03 3.46
CA GLY A 18 25.67 10.10 4.19
C GLY A 18 25.29 8.84 3.40
N TYR A 19 24.54 7.98 4.05
CA TYR A 19 23.96 6.81 3.43
C TYR A 19 22.69 6.36 4.16
N SER A 20 21.84 5.67 3.42
CA SER A 20 20.73 4.92 3.98
C SER A 20 20.83 3.50 3.43
N ALA A 21 21.33 2.60 4.27
CA ALA A 21 21.56 1.22 3.84
C ALA A 21 20.22 0.47 3.72
N ILE A 22 19.92 0.03 2.52
CA ILE A 22 18.88 -0.99 2.27
C ILE A 22 19.62 -2.27 1.90
N TYR A 23 19.66 -3.24 2.78
CA TYR A 23 20.25 -4.52 2.45
C TYR A 23 19.38 -5.72 2.74
N ASN A 24 19.86 -6.85 2.26
CA ASN A 24 19.12 -8.09 2.23
C ASN A 24 17.77 -7.99 1.51
N TYR A 25 17.76 -7.25 0.43
CA TYR A 25 16.67 -7.31 -0.51
C TYR A 25 16.87 -8.53 -1.42
N SER A 26 16.10 -9.55 -1.20
CA SER A 26 16.04 -10.71 -2.07
C SER A 26 14.69 -10.74 -2.77
N LEU A 27 14.69 -10.46 -4.04
CA LEU A 27 13.53 -10.67 -4.92
C LEU A 27 13.52 -12.14 -5.34
N SER A 28 12.91 -12.98 -4.55
CA SER A 28 12.88 -14.40 -4.82
C SER A 28 11.83 -14.86 -5.83
N PHE A 29 11.06 -13.95 -6.42
CA PHE A 29 10.30 -14.30 -7.64
C PHE A 29 11.21 -14.63 -8.83
N ILE A 30 12.51 -14.34 -8.76
CA ILE A 30 13.53 -14.76 -9.74
C ILE A 30 14.12 -16.15 -9.38
N SER A 31 13.96 -16.60 -8.15
CA SER A 31 14.39 -17.92 -7.70
C SER A 31 13.20 -18.90 -7.71
N LYS A 32 13.49 -20.19 -7.66
CA LYS A 32 12.47 -21.25 -7.63
C LYS A 32 11.62 -21.26 -6.36
N GLU A 33 11.95 -20.42 -5.38
CA GLU A 33 11.17 -20.25 -4.15
C GLU A 33 10.24 -19.07 -4.30
N PRO A 34 8.94 -19.23 -4.02
CA PRO A 34 8.00 -18.15 -4.13
C PRO A 34 8.34 -17.04 -3.12
N PHE A 35 8.56 -15.88 -3.63
CA PHE A 35 8.53 -14.60 -2.97
C PHE A 35 9.06 -14.58 -1.52
N ALA A 36 10.35 -14.47 -1.34
CA ALA A 36 10.94 -14.04 -0.09
C ALA A 36 11.58 -12.67 -0.28
N ALA A 37 10.86 -11.61 -0.09
CA ALA A 37 11.45 -10.30 0.12
C ALA A 37 11.77 -10.17 1.60
N THR A 38 13.04 -10.21 1.94
CA THR A 38 13.48 -9.93 3.31
C THR A 38 13.99 -8.52 3.35
N TRP A 39 13.30 -7.67 4.04
CA TRP A 39 13.72 -6.30 4.30
C TRP A 39 14.39 -6.27 5.66
N LEU A 40 15.68 -6.11 5.69
CA LEU A 40 16.40 -5.82 6.91
C LEU A 40 17.05 -4.47 6.75
N GLN A 41 16.56 -3.50 7.47
CA GLN A 41 17.17 -2.20 7.58
C GLN A 41 17.41 -1.89 9.05
N PRO A 42 18.54 -2.30 9.60
CA PRO A 42 18.93 -1.80 10.91
C PRO A 42 19.06 -0.28 10.85
N ARG A 43 18.34 0.41 11.72
CA ARG A 43 18.40 1.88 11.80
C ARG A 43 19.79 2.39 12.14
N GLU A 44 20.57 1.58 12.82
CA GLU A 44 21.94 1.87 13.23
C GLU A 44 22.90 2.06 12.06
N GLU A 45 22.51 1.61 10.87
CA GLU A 45 23.37 1.66 9.69
C GLU A 45 22.98 2.76 8.69
N ARG A 46 22.28 3.77 9.15
CA ARG A 46 22.00 4.98 8.36
C ARG A 46 22.57 6.20 9.07
N THR A 47 23.00 7.17 8.29
CA THR A 47 23.41 8.48 8.83
C THR A 47 22.17 9.31 9.18
N ASP A 48 22.33 10.26 10.10
CA ASP A 48 21.26 11.18 10.51
C ASP A 48 20.72 11.98 9.31
N GLN A 49 21.60 12.25 8.36
CA GLN A 49 21.25 12.95 7.12
C GLN A 49 21.85 12.25 5.90
N VAL A 50 21.13 12.36 4.78
CA VAL A 50 21.60 11.97 3.45
C VAL A 50 21.51 13.18 2.53
N VAL A 51 22.61 13.56 1.91
CA VAL A 51 22.70 14.73 1.04
C VAL A 51 22.83 14.30 -0.42
N LEU A 52 21.93 14.80 -1.23
CA LEU A 52 21.97 14.69 -2.68
C LEU A 52 22.25 16.05 -3.29
N THR A 53 23.09 16.10 -4.32
CA THR A 53 23.32 17.30 -5.15
C THR A 53 22.88 17.08 -6.58
N ALA A 54 22.49 18.15 -7.23
CA ALA A 54 22.08 18.12 -8.63
C ALA A 54 23.13 17.43 -9.50
N ASN A 55 22.71 16.54 -10.37
CA ASN A 55 23.56 15.90 -11.38
C ASN A 55 23.60 16.76 -12.65
N PRO A 56 24.69 17.51 -12.92
CA PRO A 56 24.78 18.39 -14.06
C PRO A 56 24.81 17.62 -15.41
N LYS A 57 24.99 16.29 -15.35
CA LYS A 57 25.00 15.41 -16.52
C LYS A 57 23.71 14.61 -16.66
N HIS A 58 22.65 15.00 -15.95
CA HIS A 58 21.38 14.31 -16.08
C HIS A 58 20.85 14.38 -17.51
N TRP A 59 20.47 13.23 -18.04
CA TRP A 59 20.09 13.07 -19.46
C TRP A 59 18.75 13.74 -19.81
N ASN A 60 17.82 13.86 -18.84
CA ASN A 60 16.50 14.45 -19.06
C ASN A 60 16.41 15.84 -18.41
N THR A 61 17.01 16.82 -19.07
CA THR A 61 17.02 18.20 -18.58
C THR A 61 15.64 18.87 -18.57
N ALA A 62 14.67 18.34 -19.32
CA ALA A 62 13.30 18.85 -19.30
C ALA A 62 12.58 18.58 -17.97
N ARG A 63 12.90 17.46 -17.31
CA ARG A 63 12.37 17.13 -15.98
C ARG A 63 13.15 17.76 -14.82
N GLY A 64 14.36 18.18 -15.02
CA GLY A 64 15.20 18.76 -13.97
C GLY A 64 16.61 18.14 -13.92
N PRO A 65 17.33 18.18 -12.78
CA PRO A 65 16.90 18.67 -11.46
C PRO A 65 16.76 20.20 -11.43
N ARG A 66 15.79 20.70 -10.65
CA ARG A 66 15.58 22.15 -10.45
C ARG A 66 16.08 22.63 -9.10
N LEU A 67 16.40 21.70 -8.19
CA LEU A 67 17.03 21.95 -6.90
C LEU A 67 18.53 21.71 -7.03
N GLU A 68 19.35 22.52 -6.39
CA GLU A 68 20.80 22.30 -6.30
C GLU A 68 21.15 21.20 -5.29
N ARG A 69 20.40 21.13 -4.22
CA ARG A 69 20.64 20.22 -3.08
C ARG A 69 19.34 19.72 -2.49
N VAL A 70 19.34 18.47 -2.07
CA VAL A 70 18.26 17.82 -1.29
C VAL A 70 18.89 17.17 -0.06
N VAL A 71 18.29 17.38 1.10
CA VAL A 71 18.72 16.77 2.37
C VAL A 71 17.58 15.92 2.90
N TYR A 72 17.81 14.62 3.04
CA TYR A 72 16.92 13.74 3.80
C TYR A 72 17.36 13.71 5.25
N VAL A 73 16.45 14.00 6.16
CA VAL A 73 16.67 13.95 7.61
C VAL A 73 16.10 12.64 8.12
N ASN A 74 16.96 11.76 8.64
CA ASN A 74 16.60 10.40 9.05
C ASN A 74 16.34 10.24 10.55
N ASP A 75 16.80 11.17 11.38
CA ASP A 75 16.77 11.12 12.84
C ASP A 75 15.65 11.96 13.48
N ILE A 76 14.74 12.46 12.66
CA ILE A 76 13.57 13.21 13.13
C ILE A 76 12.35 12.29 13.29
N SER A 77 11.60 12.47 14.37
CA SER A 77 10.32 11.76 14.53
C SER A 77 9.23 12.37 13.62
N GLU A 78 8.23 11.57 13.24
CA GLU A 78 7.11 12.05 12.42
C GLU A 78 6.39 13.26 13.07
N PRO A 79 6.03 13.26 14.37
CA PRO A 79 5.44 14.41 15.02
C PRO A 79 6.31 15.66 14.99
N ASP A 80 7.64 15.51 15.22
CA ASP A 80 8.58 16.63 15.20
C ASP A 80 8.78 17.19 13.79
N ALA A 81 8.84 16.33 12.78
CA ALA A 81 8.90 16.74 11.38
C ALA A 81 7.65 17.53 10.97
N LEU A 82 6.48 17.06 11.42
CA LEU A 82 5.21 17.73 11.16
C LEU A 82 5.13 19.09 11.86
N GLU A 83 5.62 19.19 13.10
CA GLU A 83 5.76 20.45 13.82
C GLU A 83 6.71 21.39 13.06
N ALA A 84 7.87 20.90 12.65
CA ALA A 84 8.88 21.70 11.97
C ALA A 84 8.37 22.31 10.65
N VAL A 85 7.58 21.57 9.85
CA VAL A 85 7.04 22.08 8.58
C VAL A 85 5.81 22.96 8.76
N CYS A 86 4.99 22.72 9.79
CA CYS A 86 3.73 23.42 9.98
C CYS A 86 3.86 24.72 10.80
N ASP A 87 4.75 24.76 11.79
CA ASP A 87 4.75 25.81 12.81
C ASP A 87 5.94 26.77 12.64
N ARG A 88 6.94 26.44 11.82
CA ARG A 88 8.13 27.25 11.58
C ARG A 88 8.72 27.04 10.19
N GLU A 89 9.66 27.89 9.80
CA GLU A 89 10.44 27.78 8.58
C GLU A 89 11.89 27.43 8.88
N GLY A 90 12.59 26.80 7.94
CA GLY A 90 14.04 26.68 7.95
C GLY A 90 14.60 25.34 8.33
N GLU A 91 13.77 24.34 8.62
CA GLU A 91 14.24 23.02 9.03
C GLU A 91 13.75 21.91 8.09
N ILE A 92 12.43 21.79 7.89
CA ILE A 92 11.80 20.76 7.06
C ILE A 92 10.91 21.43 6.03
N ASP A 93 11.08 21.04 4.78
CA ASP A 93 10.30 21.56 3.66
C ASP A 93 9.22 20.60 3.19
N ILE A 94 9.45 19.29 3.33
CA ILE A 94 8.48 18.28 2.91
C ILE A 94 8.45 17.15 3.94
N VAL A 95 7.26 16.84 4.45
CA VAL A 95 7.00 15.60 5.19
C VAL A 95 6.18 14.69 4.29
N ALA A 96 6.75 13.53 3.96
CA ALA A 96 6.06 12.48 3.24
C ALA A 96 5.19 11.64 4.19
N GLU A 97 4.11 11.06 3.66
CA GLU A 97 3.25 10.12 4.39
C GLU A 97 2.53 10.70 5.62
N VAL A 98 2.06 11.94 5.50
CA VAL A 98 1.20 12.55 6.52
C VAL A 98 -0.04 11.68 6.75
N SER A 99 -0.37 11.44 8.02
CA SER A 99 -1.58 10.69 8.35
C SER A 99 -2.85 11.46 7.97
N ALA A 100 -3.92 10.75 7.66
CA ALA A 100 -5.21 11.39 7.38
C ALA A 100 -5.73 12.23 8.56
N THR A 101 -5.38 11.83 9.79
CA THR A 101 -5.77 12.57 11.00
C THR A 101 -5.01 13.90 11.16
N ASP A 102 -3.80 13.97 10.64
CA ASP A 102 -2.96 15.17 10.70
C ASP A 102 -3.16 16.13 9.50
N ALA A 103 -3.87 15.68 8.47
CA ALA A 103 -4.13 16.45 7.26
C ALA A 103 -4.71 17.84 7.56
N ARG A 104 -5.63 17.92 8.54
CA ARG A 104 -6.23 19.17 8.94
C ARG A 104 -5.22 20.15 9.56
N ARG A 105 -4.29 19.65 10.40
CA ARG A 105 -3.21 20.47 10.97
C ARG A 105 -2.39 21.14 9.86
N VAL A 106 -2.07 20.36 8.81
CA VAL A 106 -1.33 20.91 7.66
C VAL A 106 -2.15 21.95 6.90
N GLN A 107 -3.45 21.71 6.69
CA GLN A 107 -4.34 22.68 6.01
C GLN A 107 -4.50 23.98 6.78
N ASP A 108 -4.50 23.91 8.11
CA ASP A 108 -4.66 25.08 8.99
C ASP A 108 -3.32 25.84 9.20
N SER A 109 -2.18 25.29 8.70
CA SER A 109 -0.87 25.92 8.79
C SER A 109 -0.76 27.13 7.84
N ARG A 110 0.03 28.13 8.27
CA ARG A 110 0.44 29.26 7.41
C ARG A 110 1.81 29.05 6.76
N HIS A 111 2.52 27.99 7.12
CA HIS A 111 3.87 27.68 6.63
C HIS A 111 3.88 26.48 5.68
N ALA A 112 2.85 25.67 5.74
CA ALA A 112 2.73 24.46 4.92
C ALA A 112 1.39 24.37 4.20
N LYS A 113 1.38 23.66 3.08
CA LYS A 113 0.18 23.27 2.34
C LYS A 113 0.09 21.74 2.27
N LEU A 114 -1.13 21.24 2.32
CA LEU A 114 -1.40 19.82 2.10
C LEU A 114 -1.42 19.53 0.59
N VAL A 115 -0.57 18.60 0.16
CA VAL A 115 -0.62 18.03 -1.19
C VAL A 115 -1.14 16.61 -1.08
N ALA A 116 -2.26 16.33 -1.74
CA ALA A 116 -2.90 15.02 -1.76
C ALA A 116 -2.96 14.51 -3.20
N ILE A 117 -2.61 13.24 -3.41
CA ILE A 117 -2.67 12.59 -4.72
C ILE A 117 -3.21 11.16 -4.58
N ASP A 118 -4.00 10.72 -5.55
CA ASP A 118 -4.38 9.32 -5.67
C ASP A 118 -3.13 8.47 -5.82
N SER A 119 -2.96 7.49 -4.94
CA SER A 119 -1.77 6.65 -4.91
C SER A 119 -2.02 5.28 -5.53
N MET A 120 -0.96 4.51 -5.72
CA MET A 120 -1.04 3.09 -6.10
C MET A 120 -1.18 2.17 -4.87
N ARG A 121 -1.40 2.73 -3.68
CA ARG A 121 -1.62 1.95 -2.45
C ARG A 121 -3.02 1.35 -2.44
N VAL A 122 -3.11 0.12 -1.95
CA VAL A 122 -4.37 -0.59 -1.77
C VAL A 122 -4.43 -1.21 -0.38
N LEU A 123 -5.61 -1.12 0.25
CA LEU A 123 -5.94 -1.80 1.49
C LEU A 123 -6.89 -2.96 1.16
N ILE A 124 -6.44 -4.16 1.45
CA ILE A 124 -7.21 -5.38 1.24
C ILE A 124 -7.12 -6.30 2.45
N ALA A 125 -8.07 -7.21 2.60
CA ALA A 125 -7.92 -8.34 3.49
C ALA A 125 -7.94 -9.63 2.64
N VAL A 126 -6.79 -10.30 2.55
CA VAL A 126 -6.64 -11.59 1.87
C VAL A 126 -7.44 -12.64 2.63
N ILE A 127 -8.23 -13.45 1.92
CA ILE A 127 -9.07 -14.48 2.53
C ILE A 127 -8.37 -15.83 2.43
N ASN A 128 -8.24 -16.51 3.58
CA ASN A 128 -7.72 -17.86 3.65
C ASN A 128 -8.81 -18.87 3.22
N ARG A 129 -8.61 -19.52 2.09
CA ARG A 129 -9.53 -20.54 1.55
C ARG A 129 -9.06 -21.97 1.83
N GLY A 130 -8.04 -22.11 2.68
CA GLY A 130 -7.53 -23.42 3.10
C GLY A 130 -8.51 -24.16 4.03
N PRO A 131 -8.37 -25.47 4.16
CA PRO A 131 -9.29 -26.31 4.94
C PRO A 131 -9.35 -25.94 6.43
N GLU A 132 -8.26 -25.35 6.96
CA GLU A 132 -8.19 -24.89 8.35
C GLU A 132 -9.02 -23.62 8.61
N ALA A 133 -9.46 -22.95 7.56
CA ALA A 133 -10.24 -21.71 7.62
C ALA A 133 -11.70 -21.91 7.16
N ALA A 134 -12.14 -23.15 7.00
CA ALA A 134 -13.53 -23.43 6.62
C ALA A 134 -14.53 -22.68 7.52
N PRO A 135 -15.60 -22.09 6.99
CA PRO A 135 -16.14 -22.28 5.63
C PRO A 135 -15.76 -21.17 4.62
N LEU A 136 -14.59 -20.56 4.72
CA LEU A 136 -14.16 -19.50 3.81
C LEU A 136 -13.82 -19.98 2.39
N ASP A 137 -13.80 -21.28 2.15
CA ASP A 137 -13.78 -21.89 0.82
C ASP A 137 -15.10 -21.69 0.06
N ASP A 138 -16.20 -21.43 0.76
CA ASP A 138 -17.49 -21.07 0.15
C ASP A 138 -17.51 -19.60 -0.30
N VAL A 139 -17.75 -19.38 -1.59
CA VAL A 139 -17.83 -18.03 -2.17
C VAL A 139 -18.93 -17.15 -1.54
N ARG A 140 -20.00 -17.76 -1.03
CA ARG A 140 -21.10 -17.04 -0.36
C ARG A 140 -20.59 -16.37 0.92
N VAL A 141 -19.76 -17.06 1.70
CA VAL A 141 -19.11 -16.49 2.90
C VAL A 141 -18.22 -15.31 2.50
N ARG A 142 -17.38 -15.49 1.48
CA ARG A 142 -16.49 -14.43 1.03
C ARG A 142 -17.22 -13.21 0.49
N ARG A 143 -18.32 -13.41 -0.22
CA ARG A 143 -19.22 -12.33 -0.66
C ARG A 143 -19.89 -11.64 0.52
N ALA A 144 -20.33 -12.38 1.52
CA ALA A 144 -20.89 -11.82 2.75
C ALA A 144 -19.90 -10.90 3.45
N LEU A 145 -18.62 -11.30 3.56
CA LEU A 145 -17.57 -10.45 4.12
C LEU A 145 -17.39 -9.14 3.32
N ASN A 146 -17.50 -9.18 1.99
CA ASN A 146 -17.41 -7.99 1.16
C ASN A 146 -18.63 -7.07 1.29
N LEU A 147 -19.83 -7.64 1.33
CA LEU A 147 -21.09 -6.89 1.45
C LEU A 147 -21.26 -6.23 2.84
N ALA A 148 -20.59 -6.78 3.87
CA ALA A 148 -20.63 -6.26 5.23
C ALA A 148 -19.75 -5.01 5.44
N VAL A 149 -18.96 -4.59 4.45
CA VAL A 149 -18.04 -3.44 4.56
C VAL A 149 -18.60 -2.22 3.86
N ASP A 150 -19.01 -1.21 4.65
CA ASP A 150 -19.34 0.11 4.13
C ASP A 150 -18.04 0.89 3.81
N ARG A 151 -17.60 0.79 2.56
CA ARG A 151 -16.37 1.42 2.08
C ARG A 151 -16.42 2.93 2.06
N LYS A 152 -17.61 3.51 1.85
CA LYS A 152 -17.77 4.97 1.90
C LYS A 152 -17.60 5.48 3.32
N ARG A 153 -18.20 4.78 4.28
CA ARG A 153 -18.03 5.07 5.70
C ARG A 153 -16.59 4.87 6.16
N PHE A 154 -15.90 3.82 5.67
CA PHE A 154 -14.47 3.61 5.92
C PHE A 154 -13.64 4.80 5.44
N VAL A 155 -13.83 5.26 4.21
CA VAL A 155 -13.12 6.41 3.68
C VAL A 155 -13.40 7.67 4.50
N ALA A 156 -14.63 7.89 4.92
CA ALA A 156 -14.99 9.05 5.74
C ALA A 156 -14.40 9.00 7.15
N GLU A 157 -14.50 7.85 7.85
CA GLU A 157 -14.14 7.73 9.26
C GLU A 157 -12.64 7.45 9.48
N VAL A 158 -12.03 6.59 8.65
CA VAL A 158 -10.64 6.15 8.82
C VAL A 158 -9.68 6.98 7.99
N LEU A 159 -10.04 7.24 6.73
CA LEU A 159 -9.20 8.00 5.81
C LEU A 159 -9.57 9.49 5.75
N GLN A 160 -10.49 9.97 6.58
CA GLN A 160 -10.92 11.38 6.65
C GLN A 160 -11.27 11.99 5.27
N GLY A 161 -11.78 11.17 4.35
CA GLY A 161 -12.07 11.54 2.97
C GLY A 161 -10.91 11.36 1.98
N TYR A 162 -9.70 11.07 2.45
CA TYR A 162 -8.52 10.91 1.61
C TYR A 162 -8.35 9.47 1.13
N GLY A 163 -9.26 9.03 0.30
CA GLY A 163 -9.20 7.68 -0.29
C GLY A 163 -10.37 7.38 -1.19
N THR A 164 -10.25 6.29 -1.93
CA THR A 164 -11.26 5.80 -2.88
C THR A 164 -11.61 4.33 -2.58
N PRO A 165 -12.90 3.96 -2.49
CA PRO A 165 -13.32 2.58 -2.39
C PRO A 165 -12.76 1.70 -3.50
N LEU A 166 -12.34 0.46 -3.19
CA LEU A 166 -11.75 -0.47 -4.15
C LEU A 166 -12.68 -1.62 -4.53
N ALA A 167 -12.50 -2.10 -5.76
CA ALA A 167 -13.12 -3.31 -6.28
C ALA A 167 -12.10 -4.41 -6.62
N GLY A 168 -10.82 -4.09 -6.68
CA GLY A 168 -9.73 -5.01 -7.04
C GLY A 168 -8.38 -4.58 -6.49
N LEU A 169 -7.30 -5.18 -6.96
CA LEU A 169 -5.94 -4.73 -6.65
C LEU A 169 -5.52 -3.52 -7.50
N THR A 170 -6.10 -3.35 -8.67
CA THR A 170 -5.83 -2.21 -9.54
C THR A 170 -6.72 -1.04 -9.13
N PRO A 171 -6.17 0.12 -8.73
CA PRO A 171 -6.97 1.31 -8.48
C PRO A 171 -7.66 1.84 -9.76
N PRO A 172 -8.78 2.59 -9.66
CA PRO A 172 -9.55 3.04 -10.83
C PRO A 172 -8.80 3.92 -11.83
N TRP A 173 -7.71 4.54 -11.41
CA TRP A 173 -6.85 5.40 -12.25
C TRP A 173 -5.62 4.68 -12.83
N ALA A 174 -5.44 3.41 -12.51
CA ALA A 174 -4.30 2.63 -12.97
C ALA A 174 -4.62 1.86 -14.25
N LYS A 175 -3.59 1.55 -15.02
CA LYS A 175 -3.70 0.72 -16.21
C LYS A 175 -4.21 -0.68 -15.87
N GLY A 176 -5.08 -1.21 -16.71
CA GLY A 176 -5.67 -2.53 -16.51
C GLY A 176 -6.82 -2.57 -15.50
N TYR A 177 -7.35 -1.42 -15.07
CA TYR A 177 -8.59 -1.42 -14.29
C TYR A 177 -9.76 -1.93 -15.13
N PRO A 178 -10.56 -2.90 -14.64
CA PRO A 178 -11.66 -3.48 -15.42
C PRO A 178 -12.76 -2.47 -15.68
N GLU A 179 -13.10 -2.26 -16.94
CA GLU A 179 -14.18 -1.37 -17.31
C GLU A 179 -15.50 -1.76 -16.62
N GLY A 180 -16.18 -0.77 -16.05
CA GLY A 180 -17.46 -0.94 -15.36
C GLY A 180 -17.38 -1.70 -14.02
N LEU A 181 -16.21 -2.08 -13.54
CA LEU A 181 -16.09 -2.68 -12.23
C LEU A 181 -16.32 -1.62 -11.14
N THR A 182 -17.20 -1.95 -10.20
CA THR A 182 -17.50 -1.09 -9.05
C THR A 182 -17.30 -1.87 -7.74
N PRO A 183 -16.92 -1.19 -6.64
CA PRO A 183 -16.82 -1.83 -5.35
C PRO A 183 -18.10 -2.55 -4.94
N TYR A 184 -17.98 -3.64 -4.18
CA TYR A 184 -19.14 -4.31 -3.59
C TYR A 184 -20.02 -3.29 -2.86
N PRO A 185 -21.34 -3.35 -3.05
CA PRO A 185 -22.28 -2.52 -2.30
C PRO A 185 -22.24 -2.88 -0.81
N TYR A 186 -22.58 -1.94 0.06
CA TYR A 186 -22.86 -2.25 1.45
C TYR A 186 -24.27 -2.78 1.57
N ASP A 187 -24.43 -4.06 1.89
CA ASP A 187 -25.73 -4.73 2.08
C ASP A 187 -25.62 -5.77 3.20
N PRO A 188 -25.75 -5.33 4.48
CA PRO A 188 -25.63 -6.21 5.64
C PRO A 188 -26.75 -7.25 5.72
N ASP A 189 -27.92 -7.01 5.12
CA ASP A 189 -29.02 -7.98 5.13
C ASP A 189 -28.74 -9.14 4.17
N GLN A 190 -28.29 -8.84 2.97
CA GLN A 190 -27.83 -9.84 2.02
C GLN A 190 -26.60 -10.58 2.56
N ALA A 191 -25.68 -9.88 3.21
CA ALA A 191 -24.49 -10.49 3.81
C ALA A 191 -24.88 -11.54 4.87
N ARG A 192 -25.81 -11.22 5.78
CA ARG A 192 -26.32 -12.18 6.78
C ARG A 192 -27.02 -13.37 6.12
N THR A 193 -27.81 -13.12 5.11
CA THR A 193 -28.50 -14.18 4.35
C THR A 193 -27.52 -15.17 3.77
N LEU A 194 -26.50 -14.70 3.03
CA LEU A 194 -25.45 -15.54 2.45
C LEU A 194 -24.65 -16.31 3.50
N LEU A 195 -24.34 -15.68 4.62
CA LEU A 195 -23.58 -16.31 5.70
C LEU A 195 -24.37 -17.46 6.35
N ASN A 196 -25.69 -17.26 6.55
CA ASN A 196 -26.59 -18.27 7.10
C ASN A 196 -26.80 -19.44 6.11
N GLU A 197 -27.01 -19.15 4.83
CA GLU A 197 -27.15 -20.15 3.78
C GLU A 197 -25.89 -21.00 3.58
N ALA A 198 -24.71 -20.39 3.79
CA ALA A 198 -23.44 -21.10 3.76
C ALA A 198 -23.15 -21.90 5.03
N GLY A 199 -23.97 -21.72 6.07
CA GLY A 199 -23.85 -22.47 7.32
C GLY A 199 -22.66 -22.04 8.18
N TRP A 200 -22.44 -20.73 8.35
CA TRP A 200 -21.42 -20.26 9.29
C TRP A 200 -21.60 -20.88 10.67
N PRO A 201 -20.56 -21.55 11.24
CA PRO A 201 -20.73 -22.28 12.49
C PRO A 201 -21.05 -21.35 13.66
N SER A 202 -22.06 -21.67 14.44
CA SER A 202 -22.42 -20.91 15.65
C SER A 202 -21.26 -20.86 16.63
N GLY A 203 -20.95 -19.66 17.13
CA GLY A 203 -19.86 -19.44 18.07
C GLY A 203 -18.44 -19.50 17.49
N ARG A 204 -18.28 -19.76 16.18
CA ARG A 204 -16.99 -19.67 15.52
C ARG A 204 -16.60 -18.20 15.33
N PRO A 205 -15.47 -17.72 15.86
CA PRO A 205 -15.02 -16.36 15.59
C PRO A 205 -14.39 -16.28 14.18
N LEU A 206 -14.54 -15.12 13.55
CA LEU A 206 -13.71 -14.73 12.39
C LEU A 206 -12.36 -14.24 12.92
N ARG A 207 -11.28 -14.88 12.52
CA ARG A 207 -9.91 -14.53 12.92
C ARG A 207 -9.33 -13.51 11.96
N LEU A 208 -9.37 -12.25 12.36
CA LEU A 208 -8.78 -11.13 11.60
C LEU A 208 -7.36 -10.88 12.08
N THR A 209 -6.40 -11.12 11.21
CA THR A 209 -4.98 -10.90 11.48
C THR A 209 -4.50 -9.63 10.76
N ALA A 210 -3.69 -8.82 11.43
CA ALA A 210 -3.15 -7.58 10.88
C ALA A 210 -1.75 -7.29 11.40
N PRO A 211 -0.87 -6.64 10.60
CA PRO A 211 0.36 -6.06 11.11
C PRO A 211 0.03 -4.81 11.97
N PRO A 212 0.88 -4.48 12.97
CA PRO A 212 0.64 -3.37 13.90
C PRO A 212 0.32 -2.02 13.26
N PRO A 213 0.95 -1.61 12.15
CA PRO A 213 0.60 -0.35 11.48
C PRO A 213 -0.85 -0.27 10.99
N LEU A 214 -1.50 -1.42 10.78
CA LEU A 214 -2.89 -1.50 10.35
C LEU A 214 -3.87 -1.82 11.49
N ALA A 215 -3.44 -1.71 12.75
CA ALA A 215 -4.27 -2.04 13.92
C ALA A 215 -5.58 -1.24 13.97
N GLN A 216 -5.54 0.05 13.64
CA GLN A 216 -6.73 0.91 13.59
C GLN A 216 -7.72 0.44 12.52
N VAL A 217 -7.22 0.15 11.32
CA VAL A 217 -8.04 -0.37 10.20
C VAL A 217 -8.66 -1.72 10.57
N ALA A 218 -7.86 -2.59 11.20
CA ALA A 218 -8.31 -3.91 11.64
C ALA A 218 -9.39 -3.82 12.73
N GLY A 219 -9.22 -2.91 13.68
CA GLY A 219 -10.23 -2.63 14.73
C GLY A 219 -11.56 -2.17 14.14
N TRP A 220 -11.47 -1.18 13.22
CA TRP A 220 -12.66 -0.69 12.52
C TRP A 220 -13.38 -1.80 11.76
N LEU A 221 -12.64 -2.61 11.01
CA LEU A 221 -13.19 -3.71 10.22
C LEU A 221 -13.83 -4.79 11.12
N ALA A 222 -13.18 -5.13 12.23
CA ALA A 222 -13.71 -6.07 13.20
C ALA A 222 -15.05 -5.61 13.79
N ASP A 223 -15.18 -4.33 14.14
CA ASP A 223 -16.43 -3.76 14.64
C ASP A 223 -17.54 -3.79 13.59
N ARG A 224 -17.22 -3.50 12.34
CA ARG A 224 -18.20 -3.59 11.23
C ARG A 224 -18.70 -5.01 11.01
N TYR A 225 -17.83 -6.00 11.09
CA TYR A 225 -18.26 -7.41 10.97
C TYR A 225 -19.14 -7.85 12.13
N ARG A 226 -18.83 -7.45 13.36
CA ARG A 226 -19.71 -7.71 14.53
C ARG A 226 -21.08 -7.07 14.33
N GLU A 227 -21.11 -5.81 13.91
CA GLU A 227 -22.35 -5.06 13.69
C GLU A 227 -23.16 -5.62 12.51
N ALA A 228 -22.52 -5.81 11.36
CA ALA A 228 -23.20 -6.19 10.12
C ALA A 228 -23.59 -7.67 10.08
N LEU A 229 -22.74 -8.57 10.57
CA LEU A 229 -22.93 -10.01 10.44
C LEU A 229 -23.41 -10.68 11.73
N GLY A 230 -23.26 -10.03 12.89
CA GLY A 230 -23.60 -10.61 14.19
C GLY A 230 -22.69 -11.78 14.60
N ILE A 231 -21.45 -11.82 14.08
CA ILE A 231 -20.48 -12.87 14.39
C ILE A 231 -19.39 -12.34 15.33
N GLU A 232 -18.81 -13.24 16.12
CA GLU A 232 -17.62 -12.94 16.90
C GLU A 232 -16.43 -12.68 15.97
N VAL A 233 -15.60 -11.68 16.30
CA VAL A 233 -14.35 -11.40 15.59
C VAL A 233 -13.19 -11.38 16.58
N GLN A 234 -12.23 -12.26 16.34
CA GLN A 234 -10.98 -12.30 17.07
C GLN A 234 -9.91 -11.53 16.29
N LEU A 235 -9.50 -10.38 16.84
CA LEU A 235 -8.42 -9.58 16.28
C LEU A 235 -7.08 -10.09 16.80
N LEU A 236 -6.18 -10.43 15.86
CA LEU A 236 -4.85 -10.94 16.13
C LEU A 236 -3.82 -10.01 15.48
N LEU A 237 -3.03 -9.29 16.29
CA LEU A 237 -1.96 -8.44 15.76
C LEU A 237 -0.66 -9.24 15.69
N LEU A 238 0.00 -9.17 14.54
CA LEU A 238 1.34 -9.72 14.37
C LEU A 238 2.32 -8.94 15.26
N PRO A 239 3.25 -9.62 15.96
CA PRO A 239 4.27 -8.93 16.74
C PRO A 239 5.16 -8.06 15.83
N GLN A 240 5.43 -6.83 16.24
CA GLN A 240 6.23 -5.87 15.46
C GLN A 240 7.62 -6.42 15.11
N GLN A 241 8.27 -7.05 16.07
CA GLN A 241 9.60 -7.65 15.89
C GLN A 241 9.62 -8.83 14.92
N ASP A 242 8.47 -9.44 14.68
CA ASP A 242 8.36 -10.65 13.86
C ASP A 242 7.85 -10.36 12.44
N LEU A 243 7.60 -9.09 12.09
CA LEU A 243 7.02 -8.73 10.79
C LEU A 243 7.79 -9.31 9.60
N PRO A 244 9.12 -9.17 9.49
CA PRO A 244 9.87 -9.72 8.36
C PRO A 244 9.82 -11.26 8.32
N ALA A 245 9.84 -11.91 9.50
CA ALA A 245 9.71 -13.35 9.60
C ALA A 245 8.28 -13.83 9.34
N ALA A 246 7.28 -13.02 9.72
CA ALA A 246 5.87 -13.32 9.47
C ALA A 246 5.52 -13.22 7.99
N GLU A 247 6.02 -12.22 7.28
CA GLU A 247 5.87 -12.09 5.83
C GLU A 247 6.45 -13.29 5.09
N ARG A 248 7.66 -13.72 5.45
CA ARG A 248 8.26 -14.93 4.91
C ARG A 248 7.42 -16.17 5.20
N ARG A 249 6.98 -16.34 6.46
CA ARG A 249 6.15 -17.50 6.87
C ARG A 249 4.77 -17.48 6.23
N LEU A 250 4.24 -16.31 5.92
CA LEU A 250 2.98 -16.18 5.19
C LEU A 250 3.07 -16.86 3.83
N VAL A 251 4.13 -16.57 3.09
CA VAL A 251 4.39 -17.19 1.79
C VAL A 251 4.61 -18.71 1.92
N GLU A 252 5.29 -19.13 2.98
CA GLU A 252 5.49 -20.56 3.30
C GLU A 252 4.22 -21.23 3.86
N LYS A 253 3.10 -20.48 4.02
CA LYS A 253 1.84 -20.94 4.67
C LYS A 253 2.04 -21.40 6.11
N LYS A 254 2.99 -20.81 6.81
CA LYS A 254 3.40 -21.14 8.19
C LYS A 254 3.29 -19.96 9.13
N LEU A 255 2.27 -19.10 8.96
CA LEU A 255 2.04 -18.01 9.92
C LEU A 255 1.90 -18.60 11.34
N PRO A 256 2.54 -17.98 12.34
CA PRO A 256 2.48 -18.48 13.72
C PRO A 256 1.10 -18.30 14.36
N LEU A 257 0.27 -17.46 13.78
CA LEU A 257 -1.09 -17.19 14.23
C LEU A 257 -2.11 -17.81 13.27
N PRO A 258 -3.16 -18.45 13.78
CA PRO A 258 -4.26 -18.86 12.95
C PRO A 258 -4.97 -17.64 12.38
N TRP A 259 -5.33 -17.66 11.10
CA TRP A 259 -6.00 -16.55 10.45
C TRP A 259 -7.07 -17.02 9.46
N ASP A 260 -8.12 -16.23 9.36
CA ASP A 260 -9.18 -16.40 8.35
C ASP A 260 -9.06 -15.30 7.29
N ILE A 261 -8.83 -14.06 7.74
CA ILE A 261 -8.54 -12.94 6.86
C ILE A 261 -7.29 -12.21 7.36
N LEU A 262 -6.44 -11.81 6.42
CA LEU A 262 -5.19 -11.10 6.70
C LEU A 262 -5.22 -9.73 6.04
N LEU A 263 -5.23 -8.70 6.87
CA LEU A 263 -5.20 -7.32 6.40
C LEU A 263 -3.82 -6.98 5.86
N GLN A 264 -3.80 -6.38 4.68
CA GLN A 264 -2.59 -5.97 3.98
C GLN A 264 -2.74 -4.55 3.43
N ALA A 265 -1.66 -3.78 3.53
CA ALA A 265 -1.46 -2.60 2.72
C ALA A 265 -0.40 -2.92 1.67
N TRP A 266 -0.72 -2.72 0.43
CA TRP A 266 0.18 -2.95 -0.68
C TRP A 266 0.25 -1.71 -1.57
N PHE A 267 1.38 -1.49 -2.22
CA PHE A 267 1.49 -0.51 -3.28
C PHE A 267 2.29 -1.10 -4.44
N ASP A 268 1.90 -0.76 -5.65
CA ASP A 268 2.59 -1.20 -6.84
C ASP A 268 3.63 -0.14 -7.26
N LEU A 269 4.89 -0.58 -7.35
CA LEU A 269 5.98 0.24 -7.86
C LEU A 269 5.96 0.35 -9.40
N THR A 270 5.19 -0.53 -10.04
CA THR A 270 5.12 -0.63 -11.51
C THR A 270 3.88 0.06 -12.05
N ALA A 271 3.63 1.30 -11.68
CA ALA A 271 2.40 2.06 -12.02
C ALA A 271 1.92 1.93 -13.49
N ASP A 272 2.79 1.50 -14.37
CA ASP A 272 2.53 1.31 -15.79
C ASP A 272 2.14 -0.12 -16.20
N VAL A 273 2.12 -1.07 -15.25
CA VAL A 273 1.82 -2.49 -15.53
C VAL A 273 0.81 -3.00 -14.51
N PRO A 274 -0.22 -3.77 -14.91
CA PRO A 274 -1.16 -4.36 -13.97
C PRO A 274 -0.47 -5.27 -12.93
N PRO A 275 -0.95 -5.31 -11.67
CA PRO A 275 -0.28 -5.99 -10.56
C PRO A 275 -0.48 -7.52 -10.56
N ALA A 276 -0.31 -8.20 -11.71
CA ALA A 276 -0.59 -9.63 -11.87
C ALA A 276 0.25 -10.52 -10.95
N VAL A 277 1.50 -10.14 -10.66
CA VAL A 277 2.35 -10.88 -9.72
C VAL A 277 1.74 -10.87 -8.34
N MET A 278 1.18 -9.75 -7.90
CA MET A 278 0.55 -9.64 -6.58
C MET A 278 -0.79 -10.35 -6.52
N HIS A 279 -1.55 -10.38 -7.62
CA HIS A 279 -2.73 -11.26 -7.72
C HIS A 279 -2.33 -12.72 -7.47
N ARG A 280 -1.24 -13.17 -8.09
CA ARG A 280 -0.73 -14.53 -7.88
C ARG A 280 -0.35 -14.75 -6.41
N GLU A 281 0.44 -13.85 -5.83
CA GLU A 281 0.92 -14.03 -4.46
C GLU A 281 -0.24 -14.01 -3.46
N PHE A 282 -1.12 -13.03 -3.51
CA PHE A 282 -2.20 -12.91 -2.55
C PHE A 282 -3.29 -13.99 -2.73
N PHE A 283 -3.68 -14.27 -3.97
CA PHE A 283 -4.88 -15.07 -4.21
C PHE A 283 -4.61 -16.52 -4.59
N HIS A 284 -3.45 -16.80 -5.17
CA HIS A 284 -3.11 -18.15 -5.62
C HIS A 284 -2.08 -18.83 -4.71
N THR A 285 -1.21 -18.07 -4.03
CA THR A 285 -0.17 -18.62 -3.16
C THR A 285 -0.57 -18.54 -1.69
N VAL A 286 -0.89 -17.35 -1.19
CA VAL A 286 -1.18 -17.08 0.24
C VAL A 286 -2.61 -17.44 0.60
N GLY A 287 -3.58 -17.04 -0.21
CA GLY A 287 -5.01 -17.14 0.09
C GLY A 287 -5.61 -18.54 0.02
N GLY A 288 -4.83 -19.60 -0.19
CA GLY A 288 -5.33 -20.97 -0.13
C GLY A 288 -5.09 -21.80 -1.40
N PRO A 289 -5.98 -22.76 -1.74
CA PRO A 289 -5.81 -23.62 -2.90
C PRO A 289 -5.68 -22.83 -4.19
N PRO A 290 -4.90 -23.33 -5.16
CA PRO A 290 -4.80 -22.72 -6.48
C PRO A 290 -6.16 -22.50 -7.12
N VAL A 291 -6.30 -21.35 -7.84
CA VAL A 291 -7.45 -21.06 -8.68
C VAL A 291 -7.05 -21.37 -10.12
N PRO A 292 -7.56 -22.44 -10.77
CA PRO A 292 -7.08 -22.90 -12.08
C PRO A 292 -7.14 -21.80 -13.16
N ALA A 293 -8.29 -21.11 -13.28
CA ALA A 293 -8.46 -20.02 -14.25
C ALA A 293 -7.45 -18.88 -14.06
N PHE A 294 -6.99 -18.66 -12.83
CA PHE A 294 -5.95 -17.68 -12.52
C PHE A 294 -4.59 -18.11 -13.05
N ALA A 295 -4.23 -19.39 -12.87
CA ALA A 295 -2.96 -19.93 -13.33
C ALA A 295 -2.79 -19.80 -14.85
N ASP A 296 -3.86 -20.07 -15.61
CA ASP A 296 -3.87 -19.94 -17.07
C ASP A 296 -3.67 -18.48 -17.50
N MET A 297 -4.42 -17.55 -16.92
CA MET A 297 -4.28 -16.12 -17.21
C MET A 297 -2.92 -15.56 -16.81
N PHE A 298 -2.36 -16.03 -15.68
CA PHE A 298 -1.03 -15.61 -15.25
C PHE A 298 0.07 -16.14 -16.20
N ALA A 299 -0.06 -17.36 -16.69
CA ALA A 299 0.86 -17.91 -17.69
C ALA A 299 0.82 -17.13 -19.02
N GLU A 300 -0.38 -16.66 -19.43
CA GLU A 300 -0.54 -15.76 -20.57
C GLU A 300 0.13 -14.39 -20.30
N TYR A 301 -0.04 -13.84 -19.11
CA TYR A 301 0.48 -12.53 -18.71
C TYR A 301 2.01 -12.47 -18.74
N ILE A 302 2.71 -13.45 -18.17
CA ILE A 302 4.17 -13.41 -17.99
C ILE A 302 4.97 -13.51 -19.28
N VAL A 303 4.35 -13.90 -20.39
CA VAL A 303 4.99 -13.98 -21.71
C VAL A 303 4.57 -12.84 -22.65
N GLN A 304 3.63 -12.00 -22.20
CA GLN A 304 3.12 -10.90 -23.00
C GLN A 304 4.09 -9.71 -22.99
N VAL A 305 4.23 -9.05 -24.14
CA VAL A 305 5.08 -7.86 -24.33
C VAL A 305 4.30 -6.66 -24.89
N ASP A 306 3.04 -6.86 -25.27
CA ASP A 306 2.17 -5.79 -25.73
C ASP A 306 1.42 -5.20 -24.52
N ASP A 307 1.59 -3.90 -24.29
CA ASP A 307 1.01 -3.19 -23.14
C ASP A 307 -0.52 -3.28 -23.12
N SER A 308 -1.18 -3.17 -24.27
CA SER A 308 -2.64 -3.24 -24.36
C SER A 308 -3.17 -4.62 -24.01
N GLU A 309 -2.46 -5.68 -24.38
CA GLU A 309 -2.82 -7.05 -24.00
C GLU A 309 -2.52 -7.30 -22.52
N LEU A 310 -1.42 -6.79 -21.97
CA LEU A 310 -1.14 -6.82 -20.53
C LEU A 310 -2.26 -6.16 -19.72
N GLU A 311 -2.73 -4.99 -20.15
CA GLU A 311 -3.86 -4.30 -19.51
C GLU A 311 -5.15 -5.13 -19.53
N LYS A 312 -5.46 -5.79 -20.66
CA LYS A 312 -6.64 -6.66 -20.78
C LYS A 312 -6.55 -7.90 -19.89
N ILE A 313 -5.38 -8.53 -19.83
CA ILE A 313 -5.16 -9.68 -18.95
C ILE A 313 -5.26 -9.26 -17.48
N GLY A 314 -4.65 -8.13 -17.10
CA GLY A 314 -4.76 -7.56 -15.78
C GLY A 314 -6.21 -7.29 -15.37
N ALA A 315 -7.01 -6.69 -16.25
CA ALA A 315 -8.42 -6.48 -16.03
C ALA A 315 -9.20 -7.79 -15.82
N ARG A 316 -8.85 -8.84 -16.54
CA ARG A 316 -9.46 -10.19 -16.35
C ARG A 316 -9.09 -10.80 -15.00
N LEU A 317 -7.85 -10.62 -14.55
CA LEU A 317 -7.39 -11.08 -13.24
C LEU A 317 -8.13 -10.37 -12.09
N ASP A 318 -8.29 -9.05 -12.16
CA ASP A 318 -9.06 -8.29 -11.17
C ASP A 318 -10.54 -8.70 -11.18
N ARG A 319 -11.12 -8.90 -12.37
CA ARG A 319 -12.51 -9.37 -12.51
C ARG A 319 -12.70 -10.74 -11.87
N LEU A 320 -11.78 -11.67 -12.11
CA LEU A 320 -11.81 -12.98 -11.48
C LEU A 320 -11.71 -12.88 -9.96
N ALA A 321 -10.79 -12.07 -9.46
CA ALA A 321 -10.60 -11.86 -8.02
C ALA A 321 -11.86 -11.26 -7.38
N TYR A 322 -12.53 -10.35 -8.07
CA TYR A 322 -13.81 -9.78 -7.63
C TYR A 322 -14.93 -10.81 -7.65
N ASP A 323 -15.15 -11.49 -8.77
CA ASP A 323 -16.29 -12.41 -8.95
C ASP A 323 -16.23 -13.58 -7.97
N ASP A 324 -15.04 -14.08 -7.67
CA ASP A 324 -14.79 -15.14 -6.70
C ASP A 324 -14.57 -14.62 -5.27
N ALA A 325 -14.64 -13.29 -5.07
CA ALA A 325 -14.42 -12.65 -3.78
C ALA A 325 -13.13 -13.13 -3.07
N LEU A 326 -12.00 -13.15 -3.79
CA LEU A 326 -10.74 -13.71 -3.28
C LEU A 326 -10.11 -12.89 -2.16
N ALA A 327 -10.51 -11.63 -2.02
CA ALA A 327 -10.17 -10.77 -0.90
C ALA A 327 -11.38 -9.88 -0.52
N VAL A 328 -11.27 -9.23 0.62
CA VAL A 328 -12.08 -8.05 0.93
C VAL A 328 -11.32 -6.84 0.41
N PHE A 329 -11.83 -6.23 -0.66
CA PHE A 329 -11.27 -5.00 -1.22
C PHE A 329 -11.81 -3.81 -0.43
N ILE A 330 -10.96 -2.98 0.14
CA ILE A 330 -11.40 -1.94 1.09
C ILE A 330 -11.31 -0.56 0.44
N ALA A 331 -10.13 -0.02 0.31
CA ALA A 331 -9.91 1.32 -0.24
C ALA A 331 -8.49 1.49 -0.76
N SER A 332 -8.30 2.48 -1.65
CA SER A 332 -7.00 3.04 -1.96
C SER A 332 -6.86 4.38 -1.21
N PRO A 333 -5.97 4.48 -0.22
CA PRO A 333 -5.69 5.74 0.45
C PRO A 333 -4.90 6.67 -0.49
N GLN A 334 -5.15 7.97 -0.39
CA GLN A 334 -4.32 8.97 -1.04
C GLN A 334 -2.96 9.07 -0.34
N ALA A 335 -1.92 9.43 -1.09
CA ALA A 335 -0.67 9.86 -0.50
C ALA A 335 -0.79 11.34 -0.12
N LEU A 336 -0.47 11.65 1.14
CA LEU A 336 -0.57 12.98 1.71
C LEU A 336 0.82 13.50 2.07
N TYR A 337 1.09 14.74 1.70
CA TYR A 337 2.36 15.41 1.98
C TYR A 337 2.09 16.76 2.64
N ALA A 338 2.86 17.08 3.69
CA ALA A 338 2.96 18.45 4.17
C ALA A 338 4.14 19.12 3.46
N VAL A 339 3.88 20.18 2.74
CA VAL A 339 4.86 20.85 1.87
C VAL A 339 4.93 22.32 2.25
N ASN A 340 6.15 22.82 2.47
CA ASN A 340 6.38 24.25 2.72
C ASN A 340 5.68 25.09 1.66
N GLU A 341 5.04 26.20 2.06
CA GLU A 341 4.26 27.06 1.17
C GLU A 341 5.07 27.55 -0.04
N HIS A 342 6.39 27.77 0.14
CA HIS A 342 7.30 28.27 -0.88
C HIS A 342 7.96 27.18 -1.73
N VAL A 343 7.54 25.92 -1.58
CA VAL A 343 8.01 24.77 -2.38
C VAL A 343 6.94 24.37 -3.39
N SER A 344 7.31 24.32 -4.66
CA SER A 344 6.49 23.71 -5.73
C SER A 344 6.86 22.25 -5.85
N PHE A 345 6.07 21.40 -5.22
CA PHE A 345 6.27 19.94 -5.19
C PHE A 345 5.34 19.25 -6.18
N VAL A 346 5.92 18.39 -7.02
CA VAL A 346 5.17 17.53 -7.94
C VAL A 346 5.07 16.13 -7.33
N ALA A 347 3.86 15.79 -6.85
CA ALA A 347 3.61 14.47 -6.29
C ALA A 347 3.36 13.44 -7.39
N HIS A 348 3.91 12.24 -7.22
CA HIS A 348 3.73 11.08 -8.11
C HIS A 348 2.97 9.96 -7.40
N ARG A 349 2.17 9.19 -8.14
CA ARG A 349 1.25 8.17 -7.59
C ARG A 349 1.97 6.97 -6.96
N ALA A 350 3.11 6.59 -7.52
CA ALA A 350 3.83 5.38 -7.12
C ALA A 350 5.19 5.68 -6.45
N THR A 351 5.77 6.85 -6.68
CA THR A 351 7.14 7.19 -6.28
C THR A 351 7.20 8.54 -5.60
N PHE A 352 8.24 8.74 -4.78
CA PHE A 352 8.60 10.04 -4.23
C PHE A 352 9.79 10.58 -5.04
N GLU A 353 9.56 11.59 -5.86
CA GLU A 353 10.55 12.16 -6.77
C GLU A 353 10.66 13.67 -6.58
N LEU A 354 11.87 14.20 -6.67
CA LEU A 354 12.16 15.62 -6.47
C LEU A 354 12.77 16.32 -7.69
N ALA A 355 12.86 15.62 -8.83
CA ALA A 355 13.47 16.18 -10.06
C ALA A 355 12.78 17.48 -10.50
N GLU A 356 11.46 17.51 -10.44
CA GLU A 356 10.60 18.61 -10.88
C GLU A 356 10.22 19.58 -9.75
N THR A 357 10.73 19.32 -8.53
CA THR A 357 10.49 20.18 -7.37
C THR A 357 11.37 21.41 -7.43
N GLU A 358 10.81 22.56 -7.09
CA GLU A 358 11.51 23.84 -7.07
C GLU A 358 11.10 24.70 -5.88
N VAL A 359 11.97 25.61 -5.48
CA VAL A 359 11.72 26.59 -4.40
C VAL A 359 11.60 27.98 -4.98
N SER A 360 10.66 28.77 -4.44
CA SER A 360 10.47 30.18 -4.85
C SER A 360 11.54 31.10 -4.27
N GLU A 361 11.61 32.35 -4.74
CA GLU A 361 12.50 33.37 -4.22
C GLU A 361 12.21 33.72 -2.74
N GLN A 362 10.98 33.46 -2.26
CA GLN A 362 10.57 33.68 -0.88
C GLN A 362 10.95 32.54 0.06
N HIS A 363 11.48 31.45 -0.46
CA HIS A 363 11.90 30.34 0.35
C HIS A 363 13.07 30.74 1.27
N TRP A 364 13.08 30.22 2.50
CA TRP A 364 14.07 30.56 3.52
C TRP A 364 15.52 30.33 3.08
N SER A 365 15.80 29.32 2.24
CA SER A 365 17.15 29.04 1.73
C SER A 365 17.66 30.05 0.70
N ARG A 366 16.79 30.98 0.24
CA ARG A 366 17.14 32.03 -0.75
C ARG A 366 17.15 33.43 -0.16
N ARG A 367 16.80 33.58 1.10
CA ARG A 367 16.80 34.85 1.86
C ARG A 367 18.12 35.17 2.52
#